data_9c2b54b90cdaa76cd553b0d8a531e69a
#
_entry.id   9c2b54b90cdaa76cd553b0d8a531e69a
#
_cell.length_a   1.000
_cell.length_b   1.000
_cell.length_c   1.000
_cell.angle_alpha   90.00
_cell.angle_beta   90.00
_cell.angle_gamma   90.00
#
_symmetry.space_group_name_H-M   'P 1'
#
loop_
_entity.id
_entity.type
_entity.pdbx_description
1 polymer ?
#
loop_
_entity_poly.entity_id
_entity_poly.type
_entity_poly.pdbx_seq_one_letter_code
_entity_poly.pdbx_strand_id
1 'polypeptide(L)' 'MATVILNHRVKDYPTWKALYDSDKDRREGMGVTELAVGENVDDPGMVHIVFQVADPNAM' A
#
# COMPACT_ATOMS: atom_id res chain seq x y z
N MET A 1 -12.58 -10.95 -6.12
CA MET A 1 -11.85 -9.70 -5.83
C MET A 1 -12.00 -9.37 -4.36
N ALA A 2 -10.91 -9.07 -3.70
CA ALA A 2 -10.92 -8.75 -2.28
C ALA A 2 -10.27 -7.40 -2.03
N THR A 3 -10.84 -6.65 -1.08
CA THR A 3 -10.29 -5.37 -0.65
C THR A 3 -9.47 -5.61 0.63
N VAL A 4 -8.24 -5.15 0.62
CA VAL A 4 -7.32 -5.30 1.75
C VAL A 4 -6.98 -3.92 2.29
N ILE A 5 -7.05 -3.79 3.61
CA ILE A 5 -6.66 -2.56 4.30
C ILE A 5 -5.45 -2.89 5.16
N LEU A 6 -4.35 -2.19 4.92
CA LEU A 6 -3.08 -2.43 5.60
C LEU A 6 -2.66 -1.18 6.35
N ASN A 7 -2.22 -1.36 7.59
CA ASN A 7 -1.64 -0.29 8.41
C ASN A 7 -0.18 -0.63 8.68
N HIS A 8 0.71 0.32 8.46
CA HIS A 8 2.13 0.07 8.58
C HIS A 8 2.83 1.30 9.12
N ARG A 9 3.70 1.12 10.13
CA ARG A 9 4.47 2.23 10.69
C ARG A 9 5.80 2.34 9.99
N VAL A 10 6.16 3.57 9.58
CA VAL A 10 7.41 3.85 8.89
C VAL A 10 8.13 4.98 9.62
N LYS A 11 9.46 5.02 9.49
CA LYS A 11 10.27 6.07 10.12
C LYS A 11 10.21 7.39 9.37
N ASP A 12 10.15 7.32 8.05
CA ASP A 12 10.16 8.49 7.18
C ASP A 12 9.22 8.22 6.01
N TYR A 13 8.06 8.85 6.05
CA TYR A 13 7.02 8.62 5.06
C TYR A 13 7.49 8.97 3.63
N PRO A 14 8.13 10.14 3.37
CA PRO A 14 8.56 10.44 2.00
C PRO A 14 9.51 9.40 1.42
N THR A 15 10.46 8.92 2.20
CA THR A 15 11.40 7.89 1.76
C THR A 15 10.67 6.57 1.49
N TRP A 16 9.79 6.17 2.42
CA TRP A 16 9.00 4.95 2.26
C TRP A 16 8.11 5.04 1.03
N LYS A 17 7.46 6.19 0.82
CA LYS A 17 6.55 6.37 -0.31
C LYS A 17 7.28 6.27 -1.65
N ALA A 18 8.49 6.80 -1.72
CA ALA A 18 9.30 6.69 -2.93
C ALA A 18 9.64 5.24 -3.26
N LEU A 19 10.00 4.45 -2.25
CA LEU A 19 10.26 3.02 -2.43
C LEU A 19 8.99 2.27 -2.81
N TYR A 20 7.88 2.62 -2.17
CA TYR A 20 6.58 2.01 -2.45
C TYR A 20 6.17 2.26 -3.91
N ASP A 21 6.33 3.50 -4.38
CA ASP A 21 5.98 3.86 -5.75
C ASP A 21 6.86 3.16 -6.78
N SER A 22 8.14 2.91 -6.44
CA SER A 22 9.04 2.23 -7.35
C SER A 22 8.66 0.78 -7.62
N ASP A 23 7.87 0.17 -6.71
CA ASP A 23 7.40 -1.21 -6.83
C ASP A 23 6.01 -1.32 -7.47
N LYS A 24 5.44 -0.20 -7.91
CA LYS A 24 4.07 -0.16 -8.39
C LYS A 24 3.81 -1.15 -9.53
N ASP A 25 4.70 -1.17 -10.51
CA ASP A 25 4.53 -2.03 -11.69
C ASP A 25 4.54 -3.51 -11.30
N ARG A 26 5.39 -3.88 -10.33
CA ARG A 26 5.45 -5.25 -9.86
C ARG A 26 4.15 -5.65 -9.17
N ARG A 27 3.60 -4.77 -8.34
CA ARG A 27 2.34 -5.06 -7.65
C ARG A 27 1.19 -5.21 -8.64
N GLU A 28 1.11 -4.34 -9.64
CA GLU A 28 0.08 -4.42 -10.67
C GLU A 28 0.19 -5.71 -11.47
N GLY A 29 1.40 -6.14 -11.77
CA GLY A 29 1.65 -7.41 -12.46
C GLY A 29 1.22 -8.61 -11.64
N MET A 30 1.10 -8.47 -10.32
CA MET A 30 0.63 -9.54 -9.43
C MET A 30 -0.88 -9.50 -9.19
N GLY A 31 -1.60 -8.62 -9.89
CA GLY A 31 -3.04 -8.51 -9.72
C GLY A 31 -3.48 -7.64 -8.54
N VAL A 32 -2.59 -6.77 -8.07
CA VAL A 32 -2.88 -5.85 -6.96
C VAL A 32 -3.17 -4.48 -7.53
N THR A 33 -4.33 -3.91 -7.16
CA THR A 33 -4.74 -2.57 -7.57
C THR A 33 -4.80 -1.65 -6.35
N GLU A 34 -3.95 -0.65 -6.32
CA GLU A 34 -3.95 0.34 -5.25
C GLU A 34 -5.15 1.26 -5.40
N LEU A 35 -5.93 1.43 -4.32
CA LEU A 35 -7.05 2.35 -4.29
C LEU A 35 -6.71 3.64 -3.57
N ALA A 36 -5.94 3.55 -2.48
CA ALA A 36 -5.54 4.72 -1.71
C ALA A 36 -4.31 4.39 -0.87
N VAL A 37 -3.48 5.39 -0.64
CA VAL A 37 -2.36 5.29 0.28
C VAL A 37 -2.12 6.67 0.88
N GLY A 38 -1.87 6.73 2.18
CA GLY A 38 -1.63 7.99 2.85
C GLY A 38 -1.10 7.82 4.25
N GLU A 39 -0.64 8.92 4.83
CA GLU A 39 -0.16 8.98 6.20
C GLU A 39 -1.26 9.48 7.11
N ASN A 40 -1.38 8.91 8.30
CA ASN A 40 -2.36 9.33 9.29
C ASN A 40 -2.03 10.75 9.78
N VAL A 41 -3.02 11.65 9.74
CA VAL A 41 -2.78 13.06 10.13
C VAL A 41 -2.56 13.22 11.62
N ASP A 42 -3.10 12.32 12.44
CA ASP A 42 -2.99 12.37 13.89
C ASP A 42 -1.83 11.54 14.44
N ASP A 43 -1.23 10.70 13.61
CA ASP A 43 -0.15 9.80 14.02
C ASP A 43 0.88 9.72 12.89
N PRO A 44 1.78 10.72 12.79
CA PRO A 44 2.80 10.72 11.74
C PRO A 44 3.63 9.44 11.77
N GLY A 45 3.91 8.90 10.58
CA GLY A 45 4.63 7.64 10.46
C GLY A 45 3.72 6.42 10.34
N MET A 46 2.41 6.59 10.63
CA MET A 46 1.46 5.50 10.43
C MET A 46 0.86 5.62 9.03
N VAL A 47 1.10 4.61 8.20
CA VAL A 47 0.67 4.59 6.80
C VAL A 47 -0.55 3.69 6.66
N HIS A 48 -1.53 4.14 5.90
CA HIS A 48 -2.73 3.38 5.59
C HIS A 48 -2.75 3.11 4.09
N ILE A 49 -2.90 1.83 3.71
CA ILE A 49 -2.92 1.41 2.32
C ILE A 49 -4.21 0.62 2.09
N VAL A 50 -4.96 1.00 1.06
CA VAL A 50 -6.15 0.27 0.64
C VAL A 50 -5.94 -0.21 -0.78
N PHE A 51 -6.05 -1.52 -0.99
CA PHE A 51 -5.88 -2.08 -2.32
C PHE A 51 -6.81 -3.26 -2.53
N GLN A 52 -6.99 -3.63 -3.80
CA GLN A 52 -7.78 -4.80 -4.19
C GLN A 52 -6.87 -5.83 -4.83
N VAL A 53 -7.16 -7.09 -4.56
CA VAL A 53 -6.47 -8.21 -5.19
C VAL A 53 -7.46 -9.00 -6.02
N ALA A 54 -7.04 -9.37 -7.25
CA ALA A 54 -7.91 -10.12 -8.15
C ALA A 54 -8.17 -11.53 -7.63
N ASP A 55 -7.16 -12.14 -7.01
CA ASP A 55 -7.25 -13.48 -6.43
C ASP A 55 -6.60 -13.47 -5.06
N PRO A 56 -7.38 -13.50 -3.97
CA PRO A 56 -6.83 -13.46 -2.61
C PRO A 56 -5.88 -14.63 -2.32
N ASN A 57 -6.04 -15.74 -3.01
CA ASN A 57 -5.20 -16.93 -2.79
C ASN A 57 -3.83 -16.81 -3.46
N ALA A 58 -3.64 -15.82 -4.32
CA ALA A 58 -2.37 -15.58 -5.00
C ALA A 58 -1.38 -14.79 -4.16
N MET A 59 -1.78 -14.32 -2.98
CA MET A 59 -0.95 -13.48 -2.11
C MET A 59 -0.21 -14.29 -1.06
#